data_cfc2d07aee52da877346d69183774c20
#
_entry.id   cfc2d07aee52da877346d69183774c20
#
_cell.length_a   1.000
_cell.length_b   1.000
_cell.length_c   1.000
_cell.angle_alpha   90.00
_cell.angle_beta   90.00
_cell.angle_gamma   90.00
#
_symmetry.space_group_name_H-M   'P 1'
#
loop_
_entity.id
_entity.type
_entity.pdbx_description
1 polymer ?
#
loop_
_entity_poly.entity_id
_entity_poly.type
_entity_poly.pdbx_seq_one_letter_code
_entity_poly.pdbx_strand_id
1 'polypeptide(L)'
;DFASYNLPNGNGPITAIYTIYGTTKQLYIRDTADTPFYGLRCDGSGGNIIFSQDFTDAPVGSNINLTGWINMPESGSVKYACANYQSNNYAKISAYLSGNDVIKTWMVTPAISLGNYSLKKLSFTNADGYDNGATLKVLLSTNYNGDGKPWNYTWTVLPATISHGHTSSYGSFISSGEIDLSAYTNIYLAFVYEGADGSGAKKTTTFQIDDIKITGN
;
A
#
# COMPACT_ATOMS: atom_id res chain seq x y z
N ASP A 1 -33.55 22.88 17.92
CA ASP A 1 -33.54 22.44 16.52
C ASP A 1 -32.11 22.46 16.00
N PHE A 2 -31.59 21.29 15.60
CA PHE A 2 -30.21 21.12 15.09
C PHE A 2 -30.11 21.19 13.56
N ALA A 3 -31.21 21.51 12.86
CA ALA A 3 -31.26 21.47 11.42
C ALA A 3 -30.28 22.41 10.71
N SER A 4 -29.75 23.43 11.40
CA SER A 4 -28.77 24.38 10.89
C SER A 4 -27.29 24.02 11.21
N TYR A 5 -27.06 22.95 11.98
CA TYR A 5 -25.71 22.56 12.35
C TYR A 5 -25.17 21.46 11.41
N ASN A 6 -23.94 21.60 11.01
CA ASN A 6 -23.25 20.56 10.27
C ASN A 6 -23.00 19.36 11.20
N LEU A 7 -23.22 18.15 10.69
CA LEU A 7 -22.84 16.95 11.40
C LEU A 7 -21.32 16.91 11.60
N PRO A 8 -20.83 16.60 12.81
CA PRO A 8 -19.40 16.45 13.04
C PRO A 8 -18.80 15.36 12.14
N ASN A 9 -17.63 15.62 11.60
CA ASN A 9 -16.93 14.69 10.69
C ASN A 9 -15.99 13.72 11.42
N GLY A 10 -15.81 13.85 12.73
CA GLY A 10 -14.93 13.03 13.54
C GLY A 10 -15.64 11.89 14.27
N ASN A 11 -14.89 11.17 15.11
CA ASN A 11 -15.41 10.24 16.11
C ASN A 11 -15.27 10.83 17.52
N GLY A 12 -16.02 10.27 18.45
CA GLY A 12 -15.97 10.68 19.84
C GLY A 12 -17.13 10.06 20.64
N PRO A 13 -17.15 10.28 21.95
CA PRO A 13 -18.25 9.83 22.78
C PRO A 13 -19.53 10.61 22.48
N ILE A 14 -20.67 9.98 22.70
CA ILE A 14 -21.99 10.62 22.68
C ILE A 14 -22.51 10.64 24.11
N THR A 15 -22.89 11.83 24.57
CA THR A 15 -23.68 11.99 25.77
C THR A 15 -25.14 12.25 25.37
N ALA A 16 -26.08 11.47 25.84
CA ALA A 16 -27.47 11.61 25.44
C ALA A 16 -28.43 11.26 26.59
N ILE A 17 -29.62 11.84 26.57
CA ILE A 17 -30.71 11.46 27.47
C ILE A 17 -31.45 10.29 26.82
N TYR A 18 -31.50 9.16 27.54
CA TYR A 18 -32.33 8.04 27.16
C TYR A 18 -33.78 8.27 27.60
N THR A 19 -34.72 8.13 26.65
CA THR A 19 -36.15 8.23 26.90
C THR A 19 -36.92 7.10 26.24
N ILE A 20 -38.16 6.90 26.69
CA ILE A 20 -39.11 5.98 26.07
C ILE A 20 -40.36 6.76 25.74
N TYR A 21 -40.78 6.75 24.46
CA TYR A 21 -42.08 7.29 24.06
C TYR A 21 -42.93 6.13 23.53
N GLY A 22 -43.97 5.79 24.29
CA GLY A 22 -44.74 4.57 24.04
C GLY A 22 -43.86 3.32 24.19
N THR A 23 -43.63 2.61 23.10
CA THR A 23 -42.71 1.44 23.02
C THR A 23 -41.37 1.77 22.36
N THR A 24 -41.18 3.00 21.90
CA THR A 24 -39.98 3.42 21.15
C THR A 24 -38.93 3.96 22.10
N LYS A 25 -37.75 3.36 22.08
CA LYS A 25 -36.56 3.83 22.80
C LYS A 25 -35.90 4.94 21.99
N GLN A 26 -35.54 6.05 22.63
CA GLN A 26 -35.01 7.24 21.98
C GLN A 26 -33.77 7.76 22.73
N LEU A 27 -32.85 8.37 22.03
CA LEU A 27 -31.71 9.10 22.56
C LEU A 27 -31.83 10.58 22.13
N TYR A 28 -31.80 11.48 23.09
CA TYR A 28 -31.83 12.93 22.86
C TYR A 28 -30.47 13.54 23.12
N ILE A 29 -29.92 14.20 22.10
CA ILE A 29 -28.75 15.06 22.19
C ILE A 29 -29.26 16.46 22.53
N ARG A 30 -28.73 17.09 23.57
CA ARG A 30 -29.20 18.40 24.08
C ARG A 30 -28.58 19.56 23.31
N ASP A 31 -27.26 19.45 23.05
CA ASP A 31 -26.46 20.45 22.34
C ASP A 31 -25.23 19.81 21.64
N THR A 32 -24.43 20.63 20.97
CA THR A 32 -23.23 20.16 20.26
C THR A 32 -22.13 19.65 21.19
N ALA A 33 -22.12 20.03 22.47
CA ALA A 33 -21.15 19.53 23.44
C ALA A 33 -21.43 18.07 23.83
N ASP A 34 -22.63 17.57 23.59
CA ASP A 34 -22.98 16.15 23.78
C ASP A 34 -22.34 15.22 22.69
N THR A 35 -21.79 15.80 21.65
CA THR A 35 -21.15 15.06 20.54
C THR A 35 -19.77 15.64 20.23
N PRO A 36 -18.80 15.56 21.15
CA PRO A 36 -17.44 16.08 20.93
C PRO A 36 -16.65 15.19 19.98
N PHE A 37 -17.06 15.14 18.71
CA PHE A 37 -16.46 14.31 17.66
C PHE A 37 -15.23 15.01 17.09
N TYR A 38 -14.21 15.22 17.91
CA TYR A 38 -12.94 15.82 17.50
C TYR A 38 -11.89 14.79 17.11
N GLY A 39 -12.15 13.51 17.32
CA GLY A 39 -11.28 12.42 16.91
C GLY A 39 -11.38 12.14 15.42
N LEU A 40 -10.38 11.45 14.87
CA LEU A 40 -10.39 11.00 13.48
C LEU A 40 -11.52 9.97 13.25
N ARG A 41 -12.16 9.97 12.08
CA ARG A 41 -13.23 9.01 11.75
C ARG A 41 -12.74 7.57 11.89
N CYS A 42 -13.64 6.70 12.35
CA CYS A 42 -13.39 5.25 12.43
C CYS A 42 -13.59 4.52 11.11
N ASP A 43 -13.59 5.22 9.97
CA ASP A 43 -13.80 4.64 8.63
C ASP A 43 -12.54 3.97 8.05
N GLY A 44 -11.51 3.77 8.87
CA GLY A 44 -10.21 3.25 8.44
C GLY A 44 -9.33 4.27 7.71
N SER A 45 -9.87 5.46 7.37
CA SER A 45 -9.12 6.55 6.73
C SER A 45 -8.50 7.54 7.75
N GLY A 46 -8.68 7.29 9.05
CA GLY A 46 -8.50 8.25 10.14
C GLY A 46 -7.10 8.32 10.76
N GLY A 47 -6.11 7.64 10.26
CA GLY A 47 -4.71 7.87 10.65
C GLY A 47 -4.09 9.03 9.86
N ASN A 48 -3.16 9.78 10.48
CA ASN A 48 -2.33 10.71 9.73
C ASN A 48 -1.60 9.95 8.63
N ILE A 49 -1.62 10.47 7.40
CA ILE A 49 -0.83 9.89 6.31
C ILE A 49 0.63 10.21 6.59
N ILE A 50 1.42 9.17 6.84
CA ILE A 50 2.87 9.26 7.04
C ILE A 50 3.59 9.19 5.70
N PHE A 51 3.11 8.33 4.81
CA PHE A 51 3.65 8.10 3.48
C PHE A 51 2.54 7.69 2.53
N SER A 52 2.57 8.16 1.28
CA SER A 52 1.69 7.66 0.21
C SER A 52 2.38 7.73 -1.14
N GLN A 53 2.04 6.79 -2.03
CA GLN A 53 2.43 6.79 -3.44
C GLN A 53 1.37 6.08 -4.27
N ASP A 54 0.83 6.78 -5.27
CA ASP A 54 -0.17 6.33 -6.23
C ASP A 54 0.35 6.36 -7.69
N PHE A 55 1.65 6.64 -7.86
CA PHE A 55 2.36 6.71 -9.15
C PHE A 55 1.80 7.71 -10.17
N THR A 56 0.90 8.62 -9.78
CA THR A 56 0.39 9.68 -10.68
C THR A 56 1.48 10.64 -11.13
N ASP A 57 2.56 10.77 -10.37
CA ASP A 57 3.74 11.58 -10.65
C ASP A 57 4.79 10.86 -11.53
N ALA A 58 4.59 9.56 -11.85
CA ALA A 58 5.49 8.80 -12.70
C ALA A 58 5.07 8.89 -14.18
N PRO A 59 6.01 9.12 -15.12
CA PRO A 59 5.70 9.14 -16.55
C PRO A 59 5.27 7.77 -17.06
N VAL A 60 4.06 7.67 -17.63
CA VAL A 60 3.51 6.43 -18.18
C VAL A 60 4.42 5.87 -19.27
N GLY A 61 4.66 4.57 -19.25
CA GLY A 61 5.53 3.84 -20.20
C GLY A 61 7.02 3.92 -19.86
N SER A 62 7.41 4.68 -18.84
CA SER A 62 8.81 4.79 -18.41
C SER A 62 9.08 3.97 -17.15
N ASN A 63 10.35 3.58 -16.96
CA ASN A 63 10.75 2.97 -15.70
C ASN A 63 10.48 3.92 -14.52
N ILE A 64 10.02 3.36 -13.40
CA ILE A 64 9.86 4.14 -12.17
C ILE A 64 11.20 4.78 -11.79
N ASN A 65 11.21 6.11 -11.75
CA ASN A 65 12.37 6.94 -11.39
C ASN A 65 11.90 8.16 -10.59
N LEU A 66 11.31 7.90 -9.43
CA LEU A 66 10.82 8.91 -8.53
C LEU A 66 11.90 9.31 -7.52
N THR A 67 11.84 10.54 -7.03
CA THR A 67 12.84 11.07 -6.09
C THR A 67 12.96 10.20 -4.84
N GLY A 68 14.16 9.72 -4.57
CA GLY A 68 14.49 8.87 -3.43
C GLY A 68 14.09 7.40 -3.58
N TRP A 69 13.37 7.03 -4.64
CA TRP A 69 13.08 5.63 -4.95
C TRP A 69 14.27 4.96 -5.63
N ILE A 70 14.40 3.66 -5.39
CA ILE A 70 15.37 2.80 -6.07
C ILE A 70 14.61 1.75 -6.84
N ASN A 71 14.95 1.55 -8.10
CA ASN A 71 14.36 0.58 -9.00
C ASN A 71 15.49 -0.15 -9.75
N MET A 72 16.04 -1.18 -9.09
CA MET A 72 17.28 -1.82 -9.50
C MET A 72 17.15 -3.34 -9.63
N PRO A 73 17.58 -3.91 -10.76
CA PRO A 73 17.72 -5.33 -10.89
C PRO A 73 18.96 -5.82 -10.12
N GLU A 74 18.79 -6.82 -9.26
CA GLU A 74 19.86 -7.63 -8.69
C GLU A 74 20.34 -8.66 -9.71
N SER A 75 19.39 -9.21 -10.50
CA SER A 75 19.65 -10.13 -11.59
C SER A 75 18.75 -9.81 -12.78
N GLY A 76 19.26 -10.00 -13.98
CA GLY A 76 18.57 -9.66 -15.23
C GLY A 76 18.58 -8.15 -15.50
N SER A 77 17.63 -7.69 -16.32
CA SER A 77 17.57 -6.29 -16.78
C SER A 77 16.22 -5.61 -16.58
N VAL A 78 15.22 -6.36 -16.09
CA VAL A 78 13.84 -5.88 -15.96
C VAL A 78 13.71 -4.91 -14.80
N LYS A 79 12.96 -3.83 -14.99
CA LYS A 79 12.65 -2.82 -13.98
C LYS A 79 11.14 -2.62 -13.88
N TYR A 80 10.69 -2.10 -12.75
CA TYR A 80 9.32 -1.60 -12.63
C TYR A 80 9.12 -0.39 -13.54
N ALA A 81 8.00 -0.35 -14.24
CA ALA A 81 7.61 0.76 -15.11
C ALA A 81 6.24 1.29 -14.68
N CYS A 82 5.99 2.57 -14.90
CA CYS A 82 4.67 3.15 -14.75
C CYS A 82 3.78 2.68 -15.91
N ALA A 83 2.63 2.14 -15.60
CA ALA A 83 1.58 1.81 -16.56
C ALA A 83 0.30 2.56 -16.18
N ASN A 84 -0.63 2.67 -17.14
CA ASN A 84 -1.91 3.34 -16.95
C ASN A 84 -3.04 2.46 -17.49
N TYR A 85 -4.15 2.43 -16.76
CA TYR A 85 -5.39 1.87 -17.23
C TYR A 85 -6.58 2.66 -16.64
N GLN A 86 -7.50 3.10 -17.48
CA GLN A 86 -8.69 3.90 -17.10
C GLN A 86 -8.34 5.12 -16.20
N SER A 87 -7.33 5.87 -16.60
CA SER A 87 -6.81 7.05 -15.87
C SER A 87 -6.16 6.75 -14.52
N ASN A 88 -5.91 5.49 -14.19
CA ASN A 88 -5.17 5.07 -13.01
C ASN A 88 -3.72 4.69 -13.39
N ASN A 89 -2.74 5.34 -12.77
CA ASN A 89 -1.32 5.00 -12.91
C ASN A 89 -0.93 4.00 -11.82
N TYR A 90 -0.05 3.08 -12.14
CA TYR A 90 0.47 2.08 -11.19
C TYR A 90 1.85 1.60 -11.60
N ALA A 91 2.62 1.07 -10.64
CA ALA A 91 3.87 0.39 -10.94
C ALA A 91 3.58 -1.02 -11.47
N LYS A 92 4.21 -1.39 -12.58
CA LYS A 92 4.07 -2.70 -13.24
C LYS A 92 5.43 -3.33 -13.46
N ILE A 93 5.51 -4.65 -13.26
CA ILE A 93 6.68 -5.46 -13.62
C ILE A 93 6.25 -6.79 -14.21
N SER A 94 7.01 -7.29 -15.18
CA SER A 94 6.85 -8.62 -15.77
C SER A 94 8.17 -9.08 -16.38
N ALA A 95 8.45 -10.37 -16.28
CA ALA A 95 9.57 -10.99 -16.98
C ALA A 95 9.31 -11.22 -18.49
N TYR A 96 8.06 -11.11 -18.92
CA TYR A 96 7.65 -11.45 -20.29
C TYR A 96 8.44 -10.70 -21.36
N LEU A 97 8.93 -11.43 -22.37
CA LEU A 97 9.77 -10.94 -23.47
C LEU A 97 11.13 -10.35 -23.05
N SER A 98 11.58 -10.61 -21.82
CA SER A 98 12.88 -10.13 -21.36
C SER A 98 14.06 -10.96 -21.85
N GLY A 99 13.85 -12.24 -22.16
CA GLY A 99 14.91 -13.19 -22.52
C GLY A 99 15.87 -13.53 -21.36
N ASN A 100 15.60 -13.11 -20.14
CA ASN A 100 16.49 -13.33 -19.00
C ASN A 100 16.18 -14.67 -18.31
N ASP A 101 17.18 -15.52 -18.09
CA ASP A 101 17.02 -16.80 -17.38
C ASP A 101 16.68 -16.62 -15.90
N VAL A 102 17.15 -15.54 -15.29
CA VAL A 102 16.85 -15.17 -13.89
C VAL A 102 16.60 -13.66 -13.82
N ILE A 103 15.51 -13.32 -13.18
CA ILE A 103 15.16 -11.93 -12.88
C ILE A 103 14.91 -11.81 -11.40
N LYS A 104 15.57 -10.83 -10.77
CA LYS A 104 15.26 -10.37 -9.43
C LYS A 104 15.41 -8.86 -9.39
N THR A 105 14.31 -8.16 -9.15
CA THR A 105 14.25 -6.69 -9.20
C THR A 105 13.65 -6.15 -7.94
N TRP A 106 14.29 -5.12 -7.42
CA TRP A 106 13.93 -4.39 -6.23
C TRP A 106 13.37 -3.02 -6.58
N MET A 107 12.18 -2.71 -6.12
CA MET A 107 11.66 -1.35 -6.06
C MET A 107 11.58 -0.97 -4.59
N VAL A 108 12.41 0.00 -4.18
CA VAL A 108 12.57 0.40 -2.77
C VAL A 108 12.10 1.83 -2.60
N THR A 109 11.32 2.09 -1.56
CA THR A 109 10.84 3.43 -1.18
C THR A 109 12.00 4.33 -0.76
N PRO A 110 11.82 5.65 -0.72
CA PRO A 110 12.66 6.52 0.11
C PRO A 110 12.69 6.05 1.56
N ALA A 111 13.64 6.57 2.34
CA ALA A 111 13.61 6.39 3.80
C ALA A 111 12.31 6.97 4.37
N ILE A 112 11.61 6.19 5.17
CA ILE A 112 10.33 6.58 5.77
C ILE A 112 10.52 6.69 7.28
N SER A 113 10.35 7.91 7.81
CA SER A 113 10.29 8.11 9.26
C SER A 113 8.84 7.95 9.73
N LEU A 114 8.62 6.95 10.56
CA LEU A 114 7.28 6.64 11.09
C LEU A 114 6.93 7.49 12.33
N GLY A 115 7.85 8.35 12.79
CA GLY A 115 7.62 9.26 13.91
C GLY A 115 7.21 8.55 15.20
N ASN A 116 6.49 9.29 16.05
CA ASN A 116 6.03 8.82 17.36
C ASN A 116 4.57 8.32 17.35
N TYR A 117 4.04 7.99 16.18
CA TYR A 117 2.70 7.42 16.08
C TYR A 117 2.61 6.07 16.78
N SER A 118 1.52 5.82 17.51
CA SER A 118 1.33 4.59 18.29
C SER A 118 0.85 3.42 17.44
N LEU A 119 -0.06 3.66 16.50
CA LEU A 119 -0.60 2.66 15.59
C LEU A 119 -0.17 3.00 14.16
N LYS A 120 0.73 2.22 13.61
CA LYS A 120 1.26 2.45 12.27
C LYS A 120 0.89 1.28 11.38
N LYS A 121 0.25 1.56 10.25
CA LYS A 121 -0.25 0.54 9.34
C LYS A 121 0.17 0.84 7.91
N LEU A 122 0.71 -0.17 7.24
CA LEU A 122 0.91 -0.18 5.80
C LEU A 122 -0.26 -0.86 5.12
N SER A 123 -0.73 -0.29 4.04
CA SER A 123 -1.61 -0.93 3.06
C SER A 123 -1.21 -0.53 1.64
N PHE A 124 -1.56 -1.34 0.66
CA PHE A 124 -1.44 -1.03 -0.76
C PHE A 124 -2.45 -1.88 -1.54
N THR A 125 -2.66 -1.57 -2.80
CA THR A 125 -3.41 -2.41 -3.73
C THR A 125 -2.47 -3.10 -4.70
N ASN A 126 -2.83 -4.31 -5.13
CA ASN A 126 -2.04 -5.05 -6.09
C ASN A 126 -2.91 -5.97 -6.96
N ALA A 127 -2.44 -6.25 -8.16
CA ALA A 127 -3.07 -7.19 -9.08
C ALA A 127 -2.01 -8.04 -9.78
N ASP A 128 -2.38 -9.27 -10.16
CA ASP A 128 -1.59 -10.13 -11.03
C ASP A 128 -2.24 -10.25 -12.41
N GLY A 129 -1.48 -10.74 -13.34
CA GLY A 129 -1.98 -11.12 -14.66
C GLY A 129 -1.02 -12.08 -15.36
N TYR A 130 -1.62 -12.97 -16.17
CA TYR A 130 -0.88 -14.02 -16.88
C TYR A 130 0.01 -14.85 -15.94
N ASP A 131 -0.59 -15.22 -14.79
CA ASP A 131 0.09 -15.90 -13.70
C ASP A 131 0.64 -17.26 -14.14
N ASN A 132 1.95 -17.41 -14.04
CA ASN A 132 2.68 -18.63 -14.40
C ASN A 132 3.89 -18.87 -13.48
N GLY A 133 3.88 -18.31 -12.27
CA GLY A 133 4.79 -18.65 -11.19
C GLY A 133 5.94 -17.68 -10.91
N ALA A 134 5.94 -16.44 -11.45
CA ALA A 134 6.76 -15.39 -10.88
C ALA A 134 6.20 -15.00 -9.50
N THR A 135 7.03 -14.40 -8.66
CA THR A 135 6.62 -14.01 -7.29
C THR A 135 6.87 -12.55 -7.02
N LEU A 136 6.01 -11.97 -6.16
CA LEU A 136 6.17 -10.65 -5.58
C LEU A 136 6.23 -10.79 -4.06
N LYS A 137 7.22 -10.18 -3.43
CA LYS A 137 7.35 -10.10 -1.97
C LYS A 137 7.44 -8.66 -1.53
N VAL A 138 6.87 -8.35 -0.38
CA VAL A 138 7.01 -7.04 0.27
C VAL A 138 7.90 -7.19 1.49
N LEU A 139 8.94 -6.40 1.55
CA LEU A 139 10.00 -6.52 2.54
C LEU A 139 10.18 -5.19 3.28
N LEU A 140 10.65 -5.25 4.50
CA LEU A 140 11.00 -4.11 5.35
C LEU A 140 12.44 -4.23 5.80
N SER A 141 13.19 -3.13 5.75
CA SER A 141 14.52 -3.01 6.36
C SER A 141 14.60 -1.80 7.28
N THR A 142 15.31 -1.97 8.39
CA THR A 142 15.69 -0.89 9.33
C THR A 142 17.16 -0.52 9.24
N ASN A 143 17.95 -1.25 8.45
CA ASN A 143 19.39 -1.06 8.32
C ASN A 143 19.86 -0.76 6.89
N TYR A 144 18.95 -0.73 5.90
CA TYR A 144 19.30 -0.28 4.56
C TYR A 144 19.68 1.22 4.58
N ASN A 145 20.69 1.62 3.81
CA ASN A 145 21.22 2.99 3.83
C ASN A 145 20.98 3.78 2.52
N GLY A 146 20.28 3.18 1.54
CA GLY A 146 19.98 3.86 0.27
C GLY A 146 21.09 3.79 -0.79
N ASP A 147 22.09 2.91 -0.64
CA ASP A 147 23.27 2.82 -1.54
C ASP A 147 23.00 2.21 -2.93
N GLY A 148 21.74 1.86 -3.22
CA GLY A 148 21.34 1.25 -4.48
C GLY A 148 21.59 -0.26 -4.58
N LYS A 149 22.04 -0.91 -3.51
CA LYS A 149 22.32 -2.35 -3.44
C LYS A 149 21.54 -3.00 -2.30
N PRO A 150 20.19 -3.01 -2.37
CA PRO A 150 19.35 -3.47 -1.25
C PRO A 150 19.65 -4.94 -0.84
N TRP A 151 20.13 -5.77 -1.74
CA TRP A 151 20.48 -7.18 -1.47
C TRP A 151 21.65 -7.36 -0.51
N ASN A 152 22.40 -6.33 -0.18
CA ASN A 152 23.50 -6.36 0.81
C ASN A 152 23.02 -6.17 2.25
N TYR A 153 21.70 -5.98 2.48
CA TYR A 153 21.11 -5.64 3.77
C TYR A 153 20.11 -6.68 4.25
N THR A 154 19.73 -6.56 5.51
CA THR A 154 18.74 -7.45 6.12
C THR A 154 17.34 -6.92 5.87
N TRP A 155 16.46 -7.82 5.43
CA TRP A 155 15.06 -7.54 5.14
C TRP A 155 14.15 -8.56 5.80
N THR A 156 13.05 -8.08 6.37
CA THR A 156 11.97 -8.89 6.93
C THR A 156 10.83 -8.96 5.94
N VAL A 157 10.34 -10.16 5.63
CA VAL A 157 9.15 -10.34 4.78
C VAL A 157 7.91 -9.87 5.55
N LEU A 158 7.11 -9.02 4.94
CA LEU A 158 5.85 -8.55 5.49
C LEU A 158 4.69 -9.48 5.05
N PRO A 159 3.68 -9.70 5.92
CA PRO A 159 2.55 -10.59 5.64
C PRO A 159 1.49 -9.92 4.75
N ALA A 160 1.87 -9.49 3.55
CA ALA A 160 0.96 -8.89 2.58
C ALA A 160 0.17 -9.95 1.81
N THR A 161 -1.11 -9.69 1.56
CA THR A 161 -1.90 -10.46 0.60
C THR A 161 -1.52 -10.04 -0.82
N ILE A 162 -0.93 -10.95 -1.58
CA ILE A 162 -0.54 -10.74 -2.98
C ILE A 162 -1.53 -11.45 -3.89
N SER A 163 -2.03 -10.72 -4.90
CA SER A 163 -2.91 -11.27 -5.94
C SER A 163 -2.21 -12.37 -6.73
N HIS A 164 -2.93 -13.42 -7.05
CA HIS A 164 -2.42 -14.54 -7.85
C HIS A 164 -3.57 -15.32 -8.51
N GLY A 165 -3.22 -16.15 -9.50
CA GLY A 165 -4.15 -17.09 -10.12
C GLY A 165 -4.84 -16.60 -11.40
N HIS A 166 -4.59 -15.37 -11.85
CA HIS A 166 -5.15 -14.85 -13.11
C HIS A 166 -4.26 -15.27 -14.30
N THR A 167 -4.46 -16.51 -14.79
CA THR A 167 -3.56 -17.13 -15.79
C THR A 167 -3.76 -16.66 -17.23
N SER A 168 -4.92 -16.10 -17.59
CA SER A 168 -5.29 -15.74 -18.97
C SER A 168 -5.57 -14.25 -19.21
N SER A 169 -5.62 -13.46 -18.15
CA SER A 169 -5.92 -12.01 -18.19
C SER A 169 -5.34 -11.33 -16.97
N TYR A 170 -5.59 -10.03 -16.83
CA TYR A 170 -5.34 -9.30 -15.58
C TYR A 170 -6.50 -9.50 -14.60
N GLY A 171 -6.17 -9.67 -13.33
CA GLY A 171 -7.11 -9.57 -12.21
C GLY A 171 -7.44 -8.13 -11.86
N SER A 172 -8.46 -7.96 -11.00
CA SER A 172 -8.72 -6.67 -10.37
C SER A 172 -7.72 -6.40 -9.25
N PHE A 173 -7.47 -5.12 -8.96
CA PHE A 173 -6.69 -4.75 -7.78
C PHE A 173 -7.37 -5.26 -6.51
N ILE A 174 -6.60 -5.92 -5.66
CA ILE A 174 -7.01 -6.38 -4.33
C ILE A 174 -6.20 -5.65 -3.25
N SER A 175 -6.76 -5.55 -2.04
CA SER A 175 -6.04 -5.01 -0.89
C SER A 175 -4.95 -5.96 -0.42
N SER A 176 -3.79 -5.42 -0.05
CA SER A 176 -2.73 -6.15 0.64
C SER A 176 -3.11 -6.59 2.06
N GLY A 177 -4.23 -6.12 2.59
CA GLY A 177 -4.52 -6.11 4.01
C GLY A 177 -3.78 -4.98 4.74
N GLU A 178 -4.09 -4.80 6.01
CA GLU A 178 -3.38 -3.87 6.89
C GLU A 178 -2.22 -4.58 7.58
N ILE A 179 -1.02 -4.06 7.41
CA ILE A 179 0.22 -4.63 7.95
C ILE A 179 0.71 -3.74 9.09
N ASP A 180 0.84 -4.28 10.29
CA ASP A 180 1.29 -3.55 11.47
C ASP A 180 2.78 -3.18 11.39
N LEU A 181 3.06 -1.89 11.48
CA LEU A 181 4.40 -1.32 11.53
C LEU A 181 4.70 -0.63 12.88
N SER A 182 3.87 -0.84 13.90
CA SER A 182 3.93 -0.10 15.18
C SER A 182 5.27 -0.28 15.91
N ALA A 183 5.95 -1.41 15.71
CA ALA A 183 7.25 -1.70 16.30
C ALA A 183 8.44 -0.93 15.68
N TYR A 184 8.22 -0.24 14.56
CA TYR A 184 9.30 0.41 13.79
C TYR A 184 9.26 1.93 13.91
N THR A 185 10.41 2.58 13.71
CA THR A 185 10.55 4.06 13.73
C THR A 185 11.04 4.62 12.40
N ASN A 186 12.07 4.02 11.81
CA ASN A 186 12.60 4.38 10.51
C ASN A 186 12.75 3.12 9.67
N ILE A 187 12.24 3.13 8.47
CA ILE A 187 12.19 1.97 7.60
C ILE A 187 12.44 2.34 6.14
N TYR A 188 12.78 1.31 5.38
CA TYR A 188 12.58 1.24 3.94
C TYR A 188 11.63 0.08 3.65
N LEU A 189 10.77 0.24 2.65
CA LEU A 189 9.96 -0.85 2.11
C LEU A 189 10.52 -1.24 0.75
N ALA A 190 10.50 -2.52 0.43
CA ALA A 190 10.89 -3.03 -0.88
C ALA A 190 9.81 -3.95 -1.44
N PHE A 191 9.51 -3.76 -2.71
CA PHE A 191 8.72 -4.68 -3.53
C PHE A 191 9.70 -5.46 -4.40
N VAL A 192 9.82 -6.76 -4.15
CA VAL A 192 10.82 -7.62 -4.80
C VAL A 192 10.13 -8.61 -5.72
N TYR A 193 10.40 -8.48 -7.00
CA TYR A 193 9.94 -9.39 -8.04
C TYR A 193 11.00 -10.45 -8.34
N GLU A 194 10.58 -11.70 -8.43
CA GLU A 194 11.42 -12.82 -8.89
C GLU A 194 10.71 -13.55 -10.04
N GLY A 195 11.38 -13.65 -11.18
CA GLY A 195 10.84 -14.26 -12.39
C GLY A 195 11.91 -14.82 -13.32
N ALA A 196 11.49 -15.28 -14.49
CA ALA A 196 12.37 -15.82 -15.56
C ALA A 196 11.65 -15.80 -16.90
N ASP A 197 12.39 -15.58 -18.00
CA ASP A 197 11.88 -15.68 -19.39
C ASP A 197 12.93 -16.16 -20.37
N GLY A 198 13.95 -16.85 -19.90
CA GLY A 198 15.01 -17.40 -20.75
C GLY A 198 14.64 -18.73 -21.43
N SER A 199 15.63 -19.57 -21.66
CA SER A 199 15.48 -20.87 -22.32
C SER A 199 14.84 -21.96 -21.48
N GLY A 200 14.80 -21.76 -20.13
CA GLY A 200 14.21 -22.70 -19.17
C GLY A 200 12.75 -22.46 -18.89
N ALA A 201 12.31 -22.79 -17.68
CA ALA A 201 10.93 -22.55 -17.24
C ALA A 201 10.62 -21.05 -17.21
N LYS A 202 9.51 -20.68 -17.83
CA LYS A 202 9.05 -19.29 -17.86
C LYS A 202 8.22 -18.99 -16.62
N LYS A 203 8.58 -17.91 -15.91
CA LYS A 203 7.88 -17.35 -14.74
C LYS A 203 7.70 -15.87 -15.02
N THR A 204 6.68 -15.52 -15.79
CA THR A 204 6.50 -14.19 -16.36
C THR A 204 5.28 -13.46 -15.84
N THR A 205 4.66 -13.96 -14.74
CA THR A 205 3.52 -13.29 -14.10
C THR A 205 3.77 -11.79 -14.04
N THR A 206 2.80 -11.02 -14.50
CA THR A 206 2.83 -9.57 -14.37
C THR A 206 2.25 -9.19 -13.02
N PHE A 207 2.94 -8.36 -12.25
CA PHE A 207 2.39 -7.74 -11.06
C PHE A 207 2.20 -6.24 -11.25
N GLN A 208 1.12 -5.73 -10.66
CA GLN A 208 0.76 -4.32 -10.61
C GLN A 208 0.63 -3.92 -9.14
N ILE A 209 1.15 -2.75 -8.78
CA ILE A 209 1.16 -2.23 -7.40
C ILE A 209 0.72 -0.78 -7.44
N ASP A 210 -0.17 -0.41 -6.52
CA ASP A 210 -0.71 0.93 -6.43
C ASP A 210 -1.15 1.29 -5.02
N ASP A 211 -1.53 2.56 -4.80
CA ASP A 211 -2.09 3.07 -3.55
C ASP A 211 -1.28 2.70 -2.30
N ILE A 212 0.04 2.75 -2.38
CA ILE A 212 0.90 2.47 -1.22
C ILE A 212 0.66 3.56 -0.19
N LYS A 213 0.24 3.18 1.01
CA LYS A 213 -0.11 4.12 2.08
C LYS A 213 0.35 3.61 3.44
N ILE A 214 1.00 4.50 4.19
CA ILE A 214 1.28 4.28 5.61
C ILE A 214 0.52 5.33 6.40
N THR A 215 -0.23 4.89 7.39
CA THR A 215 -0.97 5.73 8.32
C THR A 215 -0.49 5.52 9.75
N GLY A 216 -0.70 6.50 10.62
CA GLY A 216 -0.41 6.41 12.04
C GLY A 216 -1.33 7.28 12.90
N ASN A 217 -1.59 6.85 14.12
CA ASN A 217 -2.45 7.55 15.09
C ASN A 217 -1.64 8.01 16.31
#